data_133a7139693e6637043e9d1f3f4e7f19
#
_entry.id   133a7139693e6637043e9d1f3f4e7f19
#
_cell.length_a   1.000
_cell.length_b   1.000
_cell.length_c   1.000
_cell.angle_alpha   90.00
_cell.angle_beta   90.00
_cell.angle_gamma   90.00
#
_symmetry.space_group_name_H-M   'P 1'
#
loop_
_entity.id
_entity.type
_entity.pdbx_description
1 polymer ?
#
loop_
_entity_poly.entity_id
_entity_poly.type
_entity_poly.pdbx_seq_one_letter_code
_entity_poly.pdbx_strand_id
1 'polypeptide(L)'
;MNWEFILKYLPMYEKAAWLTLRIGLLGIFFAIIVGFVCSTIQYYKVPVLRQIVAVYIELSRNTPLLVQLFFIYYGLPKIGIQTNAEACGVAGLAFLGGSYMAEAFRSGLEAIEPIQTESAYSLGMNRYQTMRYIILPQAMSISVPAFVANVIFLLKETSVFSAISLMDLMFTAKDLIGLYYKTTESLFLLVVFYLI
;
A
#
# COMPACT_ATOMS: atom_id res chain seq x y z
N MET A 1 0.90 -35.53 -1.82
CA MET A 1 1.29 -34.33 -2.56
C MET A 1 1.82 -34.76 -3.92
N ASN A 2 1.27 -34.22 -5.00
CA ASN A 2 1.62 -34.60 -6.38
C ASN A 2 2.68 -33.63 -6.93
N TRP A 3 3.95 -34.08 -6.97
CA TRP A 3 5.07 -33.25 -7.43
C TRP A 3 5.04 -32.92 -8.92
N GLU A 4 4.50 -33.83 -9.76
CA GLU A 4 4.33 -33.57 -11.20
C GLU A 4 3.37 -32.39 -11.43
N PHE A 5 2.28 -32.33 -10.65
CA PHE A 5 1.34 -31.21 -10.70
C PHE A 5 2.02 -29.89 -10.30
N ILE A 6 2.78 -29.89 -9.20
CA ILE A 6 3.51 -28.71 -8.71
C ILE A 6 4.47 -28.20 -9.79
N LEU A 7 5.32 -29.05 -10.35
CA LEU A 7 6.28 -28.67 -11.38
C LEU A 7 5.60 -28.19 -12.66
N LYS A 8 4.50 -28.82 -13.05
CA LYS A 8 3.74 -28.43 -14.24
C LYS A 8 3.15 -27.01 -14.15
N TYR A 9 2.65 -26.61 -12.98
CA TYR A 9 1.97 -25.33 -12.78
C TYR A 9 2.84 -24.24 -12.16
N LEU A 10 4.07 -24.56 -11.76
CA LEU A 10 5.05 -23.61 -11.24
C LEU A 10 5.22 -22.36 -12.14
N PRO A 11 5.38 -22.47 -13.49
CA PRO A 11 5.52 -21.29 -14.34
C PRO A 11 4.30 -20.35 -14.33
N MET A 12 3.12 -20.90 -14.03
CA MET A 12 1.89 -20.11 -13.91
C MET A 12 1.92 -19.25 -12.63
N TYR A 13 2.39 -19.83 -11.53
CA TYR A 13 2.61 -19.08 -10.27
C TYR A 13 3.71 -18.04 -10.40
N GLU A 14 4.79 -18.32 -11.14
CA GLU A 14 5.86 -17.32 -11.41
C GLU A 14 5.31 -16.09 -12.15
N LYS A 15 4.49 -16.29 -13.18
CA LYS A 15 3.82 -15.19 -13.90
C LYS A 15 2.87 -14.40 -13.00
N ALA A 16 2.07 -15.12 -12.20
CA ALA A 16 1.15 -14.50 -11.26
C ALA A 16 1.88 -13.72 -10.17
N ALA A 17 2.99 -14.26 -9.63
CA ALA A 17 3.84 -13.59 -8.67
C ALA A 17 4.44 -12.30 -9.23
N TRP A 18 4.94 -12.33 -10.47
CA TRP A 18 5.45 -11.14 -11.13
C TRP A 18 4.38 -10.05 -11.29
N LEU A 19 3.16 -10.45 -11.70
CA LEU A 19 2.03 -9.54 -11.81
C LEU A 19 1.66 -8.93 -10.44
N THR A 20 1.56 -9.77 -9.41
CA THR A 20 1.28 -9.36 -8.03
C THR A 20 2.31 -8.35 -7.51
N LEU A 21 3.60 -8.66 -7.70
CA LEU A 21 4.71 -7.79 -7.28
C LEU A 21 4.69 -6.47 -8.05
N ARG A 22 4.52 -6.50 -9.37
CA ARG A 22 4.49 -5.30 -10.21
C ARG A 22 3.37 -4.34 -9.77
N ILE A 23 2.15 -4.85 -9.59
CA ILE A 23 1.00 -4.03 -9.18
C ILE A 23 1.16 -3.59 -7.73
N GLY A 24 1.62 -4.49 -6.85
CA GLY A 24 1.90 -4.18 -5.45
C GLY A 24 2.93 -3.06 -5.30
N LEU A 25 4.07 -3.15 -5.97
CA LEU A 25 5.12 -2.14 -5.91
C LEU A 25 4.68 -0.79 -6.50
N LEU A 26 3.93 -0.79 -7.61
CA LEU A 26 3.36 0.44 -8.18
C LEU A 26 2.36 1.08 -7.22
N GLY A 27 1.45 0.29 -6.63
CA GLY A 27 0.49 0.77 -5.64
C GLY A 27 1.17 1.36 -4.41
N ILE A 28 2.20 0.68 -3.88
CA ILE A 28 3.01 1.15 -2.74
C ILE A 28 3.76 2.44 -3.11
N PHE A 29 4.34 2.54 -4.29
CA PHE A 29 5.00 3.76 -4.75
C PHE A 29 4.06 4.97 -4.71
N PHE A 30 2.84 4.82 -5.26
CA PHE A 30 1.85 5.89 -5.20
C PHE A 30 1.34 6.13 -3.77
N ALA A 31 1.20 5.08 -2.94
CA ALA A 31 0.84 5.19 -1.53
C ALA A 31 1.85 6.05 -0.75
N ILE A 32 3.15 5.87 -1.00
CA ILE A 32 4.21 6.68 -0.39
C ILE A 32 4.06 8.15 -0.76
N ILE A 33 3.82 8.45 -2.04
CA ILE A 33 3.64 9.83 -2.52
C ILE A 33 2.41 10.47 -1.86
N VAL A 34 1.26 9.79 -1.89
CA VAL A 34 0.02 10.26 -1.28
C VAL A 34 0.21 10.46 0.22
N GLY A 35 0.82 9.49 0.90
CA GLY A 35 1.10 9.56 2.33
C GLY A 35 1.99 10.73 2.71
N PHE A 36 3.06 10.98 1.95
CA PHE A 36 3.95 12.11 2.17
C PHE A 36 3.24 13.46 1.99
N VAL A 37 2.42 13.60 0.96
CA VAL A 37 1.63 14.82 0.72
C VAL A 37 0.63 15.03 1.85
N CYS A 38 -0.12 14.00 2.24
CA CYS A 38 -1.11 14.07 3.32
C CYS A 38 -0.48 14.42 4.67
N SER A 39 0.63 13.78 5.03
CA SER A 39 1.35 14.07 6.29
C SER A 39 1.88 15.50 6.33
N THR A 40 2.39 16.00 5.20
CA THR A 40 2.87 17.38 5.07
C THR A 40 1.74 18.38 5.29
N ILE A 41 0.57 18.17 4.67
CA ILE A 41 -0.62 19.01 4.84
C ILE A 41 -1.06 19.03 6.32
N GLN A 42 -1.05 17.88 6.98
CA GLN A 42 -1.42 17.77 8.41
C GLN A 42 -0.40 18.44 9.32
N TYR A 43 0.89 18.22 9.08
CA TYR A 43 1.98 18.79 9.88
C TYR A 43 1.98 20.32 9.84
N TYR A 44 1.85 20.90 8.64
CA TYR A 44 1.79 22.37 8.48
C TYR A 44 0.42 22.96 8.79
N LYS A 45 -0.55 22.13 9.18
CA LYS A 45 -1.93 22.53 9.55
C LYS A 45 -2.59 23.41 8.47
N VAL A 46 -2.40 23.05 7.19
CA VAL A 46 -2.93 23.82 6.05
C VAL A 46 -4.45 23.93 6.18
N PRO A 47 -5.02 25.16 6.26
CA PRO A 47 -6.46 25.33 6.45
C PRO A 47 -7.28 24.61 5.39
N VAL A 48 -8.45 24.10 5.75
CA VAL A 48 -9.38 23.32 4.91
C VAL A 48 -8.79 21.98 4.46
N LEU A 49 -7.60 21.96 3.82
CA LEU A 49 -6.97 20.71 3.33
C LEU A 49 -6.70 19.71 4.46
N ARG A 50 -6.32 20.20 5.65
CA ARG A 50 -6.13 19.33 6.82
C ARG A 50 -7.39 18.54 7.17
N GLN A 51 -8.57 19.16 7.07
CA GLN A 51 -9.84 18.51 7.39
C GLN A 51 -10.18 17.46 6.30
N ILE A 52 -9.99 17.79 5.03
CA ILE A 52 -10.21 16.88 3.90
C ILE A 52 -9.30 15.66 4.03
N VAL A 53 -8.02 15.87 4.32
CA VAL A 53 -7.05 14.78 4.52
C VAL A 53 -7.41 13.94 5.74
N ALA A 54 -7.88 14.53 6.84
CA ALA A 54 -8.32 13.78 8.01
C ALA A 54 -9.49 12.84 7.67
N VAL A 55 -10.50 13.35 6.98
CA VAL A 55 -11.65 12.55 6.50
C VAL A 55 -11.19 11.43 5.56
N TYR A 56 -10.29 11.75 4.62
CA TYR A 56 -9.72 10.72 3.73
C TYR A 56 -9.02 9.60 4.51
N ILE A 57 -8.15 9.94 5.46
CA ILE A 57 -7.41 8.96 6.26
C ILE A 57 -8.38 8.09 7.06
N GLU A 58 -9.37 8.69 7.69
CA GLU A 58 -10.37 7.98 8.48
C GLU A 58 -11.23 7.04 7.62
N LEU A 59 -11.77 7.51 6.51
CA LEU A 59 -12.55 6.69 5.58
C LEU A 59 -11.72 5.53 5.01
N SER A 60 -10.50 5.83 4.57
CA SER A 60 -9.63 4.83 3.94
C SER A 60 -9.26 3.71 4.92
N ARG A 61 -8.87 4.04 6.15
CA ARG A 61 -8.43 3.05 7.15
C ARG A 61 -9.58 2.24 7.73
N ASN A 62 -10.79 2.80 7.78
CA ASN A 62 -11.97 2.12 8.30
C ASN A 62 -12.76 1.33 7.24
N THR A 63 -12.29 1.34 5.98
CA THR A 63 -12.93 0.58 4.89
C THR A 63 -11.97 -0.51 4.39
N PRO A 64 -12.38 -1.80 4.33
CA PRO A 64 -11.56 -2.87 3.79
C PRO A 64 -11.17 -2.63 2.33
N LEU A 65 -9.93 -3.01 1.95
CA LEU A 65 -9.46 -2.87 0.56
C LEU A 65 -10.40 -3.53 -0.44
N LEU A 66 -10.94 -4.69 -0.12
CA LEU A 66 -11.90 -5.40 -0.98
C LEU A 66 -13.12 -4.52 -1.35
N VAL A 67 -13.67 -3.79 -0.37
CA VAL A 67 -14.82 -2.91 -0.59
C VAL A 67 -14.42 -1.72 -1.46
N GLN A 68 -13.24 -1.14 -1.22
CA GLN A 68 -12.69 -0.06 -2.05
C GLN A 68 -12.49 -0.51 -3.51
N LEU A 69 -11.92 -1.71 -3.71
CA LEU A 69 -11.74 -2.30 -5.04
C LEU A 69 -13.06 -2.54 -5.76
N PHE A 70 -14.07 -3.04 -5.06
CA PHE A 70 -15.40 -3.23 -5.66
C PHE A 70 -16.01 -1.90 -6.09
N PHE A 71 -15.87 -0.87 -5.28
CA PHE A 71 -16.34 0.47 -5.65
C PHE A 71 -15.61 1.01 -6.89
N ILE A 72 -14.29 0.88 -6.95
CA ILE A 72 -13.48 1.35 -8.08
C ILE A 72 -13.79 0.51 -9.33
N TYR A 73 -13.78 -0.82 -9.23
CA TYR A 73 -13.87 -1.71 -10.39
C TYR A 73 -15.29 -1.83 -10.95
N TYR A 74 -16.32 -1.91 -10.09
CA TYR A 74 -17.72 -2.07 -10.51
C TYR A 74 -18.54 -0.77 -10.43
N GLY A 75 -18.17 0.15 -9.55
CA GLY A 75 -18.90 1.40 -9.33
C GLY A 75 -18.54 2.49 -10.33
N LEU A 76 -17.25 2.77 -10.55
CA LEU A 76 -16.83 3.85 -11.46
C LEU A 76 -17.28 3.68 -12.92
N PRO A 77 -17.32 2.48 -13.49
CA PRO A 77 -17.85 2.31 -14.86
C PRO A 77 -19.30 2.78 -15.02
N LYS A 78 -20.12 2.71 -13.96
CA LYS A 78 -21.52 3.17 -14.00
C LYS A 78 -21.66 4.69 -14.17
N ILE A 79 -20.61 5.44 -13.84
CA ILE A 79 -20.55 6.89 -14.04
C ILE A 79 -19.64 7.29 -15.22
N GLY A 80 -19.33 6.31 -16.10
CA GLY A 80 -18.57 6.53 -17.34
C GLY A 80 -17.05 6.47 -17.22
N ILE A 81 -16.50 6.17 -16.04
CA ILE A 81 -15.05 6.03 -15.80
C ILE A 81 -14.66 4.57 -15.96
N GLN A 82 -14.17 4.18 -17.13
CA GLN A 82 -13.72 2.82 -17.39
C GLN A 82 -12.22 2.69 -17.10
N THR A 83 -11.87 1.70 -16.30
CA THR A 83 -10.48 1.36 -15.96
C THR A 83 -10.29 -0.17 -16.07
N ASN A 84 -9.04 -0.60 -16.27
CA ASN A 84 -8.72 -2.02 -16.25
C ASN A 84 -8.46 -2.50 -14.80
N ALA A 85 -8.47 -3.81 -14.58
CA ALA A 85 -8.29 -4.41 -13.26
C ALA A 85 -6.93 -4.04 -12.63
N GLU A 86 -5.85 -3.95 -13.43
CA GLU A 86 -4.54 -3.55 -12.93
C GLU A 86 -4.53 -2.12 -12.39
N ALA A 87 -5.10 -1.16 -13.13
CA ALA A 87 -5.23 0.22 -12.68
C ALA A 87 -6.10 0.34 -11.43
N CYS A 88 -7.18 -0.45 -11.34
CA CYS A 88 -8.01 -0.52 -10.12
C CYS A 88 -7.22 -1.05 -8.93
N GLY A 89 -6.41 -2.09 -9.12
CA GLY A 89 -5.54 -2.65 -8.09
C GLY A 89 -4.52 -1.62 -7.57
N VAL A 90 -3.82 -0.94 -8.49
CA VAL A 90 -2.87 0.14 -8.14
C VAL A 90 -3.58 1.29 -7.42
N ALA A 91 -4.72 1.73 -7.91
CA ALA A 91 -5.48 2.84 -7.31
C ALA A 91 -6.00 2.48 -5.91
N GLY A 92 -6.54 1.26 -5.72
CA GLY A 92 -7.00 0.78 -4.42
C GLY A 92 -5.87 0.70 -3.40
N LEU A 93 -4.71 0.12 -3.78
CA LEU A 93 -3.53 0.10 -2.91
C LEU A 93 -2.99 1.49 -2.62
N ALA A 94 -2.97 2.38 -3.60
CA ALA A 94 -2.52 3.76 -3.40
C ALA A 94 -3.46 4.52 -2.45
N PHE A 95 -4.75 4.30 -2.58
CA PHE A 95 -5.76 4.93 -1.72
C PHE A 95 -5.67 4.40 -0.28
N LEU A 96 -5.67 3.08 -0.08
CA LEU A 96 -5.52 2.50 1.25
C LEU A 96 -4.15 2.78 1.84
N GLY A 97 -3.10 2.47 1.09
CA GLY A 97 -1.72 2.60 1.53
C GLY A 97 -1.32 4.04 1.83
N GLY A 98 -1.84 5.00 1.06
CA GLY A 98 -1.59 6.42 1.28
C GLY A 98 -2.00 6.89 2.67
N SER A 99 -3.11 6.40 3.20
CA SER A 99 -3.56 6.71 4.55
C SER A 99 -2.65 6.12 5.64
N TYR A 100 -2.19 4.88 5.46
CA TYR A 100 -1.24 4.24 6.38
C TYR A 100 0.15 4.89 6.34
N MET A 101 0.63 5.24 5.14
CA MET A 101 1.90 5.96 4.96
C MET A 101 1.82 7.38 5.53
N ALA A 102 0.68 8.08 5.40
CA ALA A 102 0.47 9.39 6.01
C ALA A 102 0.63 9.36 7.53
N GLU A 103 0.04 8.35 8.20
CA GLU A 103 0.18 8.17 9.64
C GLU A 103 1.61 7.82 10.05
N ALA A 104 2.30 6.97 9.27
CA ALA A 104 3.69 6.63 9.54
C ALA A 104 4.61 7.85 9.45
N PHE A 105 4.47 8.68 8.41
CA PHE A 105 5.21 9.93 8.29
C PHE A 105 4.86 10.94 9.39
N ARG A 106 3.56 11.11 9.69
CA ARG A 106 3.10 12.04 10.73
C ARG A 106 3.67 11.65 12.09
N SER A 107 3.59 10.36 12.44
CA SER A 107 4.14 9.83 13.68
C SER A 107 5.64 10.11 13.82
N GLY A 108 6.41 9.94 12.73
CA GLY A 108 7.84 10.27 12.72
C GLY A 108 8.11 11.77 12.92
N LEU A 109 7.32 12.63 12.28
CA LEU A 109 7.46 14.08 12.44
C LEU A 109 7.09 14.55 13.84
N GLU A 110 6.04 14.00 14.44
CA GLU A 110 5.57 14.34 15.77
C GLU A 110 6.47 13.79 16.90
N ALA A 111 7.27 12.77 16.60
CA ALA A 111 8.24 12.20 17.56
C ALA A 111 9.48 13.09 17.77
N ILE A 112 9.69 14.11 16.94
CA ILE A 112 10.82 15.03 17.09
C ILE A 112 10.53 16.01 18.21
N GLU A 113 11.41 16.02 19.21
CA GLU A 113 11.27 16.91 20.35
C GLU A 113 11.36 18.40 19.92
N PRO A 114 10.51 19.29 20.49
CA PRO A 114 10.51 20.70 20.17
C PRO A 114 11.87 21.39 20.33
N ILE A 115 12.70 20.90 21.26
CA ILE A 115 14.05 21.42 21.51
C ILE A 115 14.95 21.37 20.25
N GLN A 116 14.74 20.41 19.36
CA GLN A 116 15.49 20.31 18.10
C GLN A 116 15.20 21.52 17.19
N THR A 117 13.94 21.93 17.14
CA THR A 117 13.51 23.11 16.37
C THR A 117 14.00 24.41 17.00
N GLU A 118 13.91 24.52 18.33
CA GLU A 118 14.36 25.70 19.08
C GLU A 118 15.87 25.87 18.96
N SER A 119 16.64 24.82 19.08
CA SER A 119 18.10 24.83 18.92
C SER A 119 18.51 25.25 17.50
N ALA A 120 17.83 24.73 16.48
CA ALA A 120 18.07 25.11 15.08
C ALA A 120 17.83 26.62 14.86
N TYR A 121 16.74 27.15 15.40
CA TYR A 121 16.46 28.59 15.31
C TYR A 121 17.47 29.45 16.08
N SER A 122 17.96 28.98 17.22
CA SER A 122 19.02 29.66 18.00
C SER A 122 20.34 29.75 17.22
N LEU A 123 20.60 28.78 16.30
CA LEU A 123 21.71 28.78 15.36
C LEU A 123 21.46 29.62 14.09
N GLY A 124 20.33 30.34 14.03
CA GLY A 124 19.98 31.21 12.90
C GLY A 124 19.41 30.46 11.68
N MET A 125 19.03 29.19 11.82
CA MET A 125 18.39 28.45 10.74
C MET A 125 16.97 28.94 10.50
N ASN A 126 16.60 29.11 9.24
CA ASN A 126 15.21 29.39 8.88
C ASN A 126 14.36 28.11 8.87
N ARG A 127 13.02 28.25 8.73
CA ARG A 127 12.08 27.12 8.77
C ARG A 127 12.39 26.00 7.76
N TYR A 128 12.78 26.38 6.54
CA TYR A 128 13.13 25.43 5.51
C TYR A 128 14.42 24.67 5.83
N GLN A 129 15.44 25.36 6.30
CA GLN A 129 16.71 24.76 6.73
C GLN A 129 16.49 23.82 7.90
N THR A 130 15.75 24.24 8.93
CA THR A 130 15.40 23.41 10.08
C THR A 130 14.67 22.13 9.64
N MET A 131 13.66 22.26 8.78
CA MET A 131 12.92 21.09 8.27
C MET A 131 13.85 20.17 7.47
N ARG A 132 14.62 20.71 6.52
CA ARG A 132 15.42 19.93 5.58
C ARG A 132 16.60 19.23 6.22
N TYR A 133 17.28 19.89 7.16
CA TYR A 133 18.55 19.43 7.71
C TYR A 133 18.44 18.82 9.12
N ILE A 134 17.42 19.18 9.89
CA ILE A 134 17.27 18.70 11.27
C ILE A 134 16.06 17.77 11.42
N ILE A 135 14.86 18.22 11.06
CA ILE A 135 13.61 17.51 11.36
C ILE A 135 13.44 16.31 10.42
N LEU A 136 13.47 16.54 9.10
CA LEU A 136 13.14 15.52 8.11
C LEU A 136 14.06 14.28 8.19
N PRO A 137 15.40 14.38 8.31
CA PRO A 137 16.26 13.21 8.43
C PRO A 137 15.95 12.36 9.67
N GLN A 138 15.71 12.99 10.81
CA GLN A 138 15.35 12.31 12.04
C GLN A 138 13.97 11.67 11.95
N ALA A 139 12.97 12.41 11.47
CA ALA A 139 11.60 11.91 11.28
C ALA A 139 11.57 10.70 10.34
N MET A 140 12.31 10.74 9.23
CA MET A 140 12.41 9.61 8.30
C MET A 140 13.01 8.38 8.99
N SER A 141 14.08 8.55 9.75
CA SER A 141 14.70 7.44 10.50
C SER A 141 13.72 6.79 11.50
N ILE A 142 12.96 7.60 12.23
CA ILE A 142 11.94 7.12 13.17
C ILE A 142 10.77 6.43 12.45
N SER A 143 10.41 6.89 11.26
CA SER A 143 9.30 6.33 10.47
C SER A 143 9.63 4.99 9.80
N VAL A 144 10.90 4.63 9.61
CA VAL A 144 11.32 3.43 8.87
C VAL A 144 10.64 2.15 9.36
N PRO A 145 10.58 1.82 10.66
CA PRO A 145 9.93 0.58 11.11
C PRO A 145 8.45 0.52 10.73
N ALA A 146 7.71 1.62 10.91
CA ALA A 146 6.29 1.71 10.54
C ALA A 146 6.12 1.63 9.01
N PHE A 147 7.03 2.23 8.25
CA PHE A 147 7.08 2.14 6.80
C PHE A 147 7.21 0.71 6.30
N VAL A 148 8.21 -0.02 6.81
CA VAL A 148 8.45 -1.42 6.42
C VAL A 148 7.24 -2.29 6.78
N ALA A 149 6.67 -2.11 7.98
CA ALA A 149 5.47 -2.82 8.39
C ALA A 149 4.29 -2.57 7.42
N ASN A 150 4.09 -1.31 7.01
CA ASN A 150 3.03 -0.94 6.07
C ASN A 150 3.29 -1.50 4.66
N VAL A 151 4.54 -1.52 4.18
CA VAL A 151 4.89 -2.13 2.89
C VAL A 151 4.55 -3.62 2.90
N ILE A 152 4.95 -4.35 3.94
CA ILE A 152 4.64 -5.77 4.10
C ILE A 152 3.12 -5.99 4.18
N PHE A 153 2.41 -5.16 4.94
CA PHE A 153 0.95 -5.20 5.03
C PHE A 153 0.31 -5.04 3.65
N LEU A 154 0.68 -4.01 2.88
CA LEU A 154 0.12 -3.73 1.56
C LEU A 154 0.44 -4.84 0.54
N LEU A 155 1.61 -5.47 0.61
CA LEU A 155 1.92 -6.63 -0.22
C LEU A 155 1.01 -7.82 0.09
N LYS A 156 0.66 -8.05 1.36
CA LYS A 156 -0.31 -9.10 1.73
C LYS A 156 -1.72 -8.76 1.28
N GLU A 157 -2.12 -7.48 1.32
CA GLU A 157 -3.42 -7.01 0.85
C GLU A 157 -3.64 -7.26 -0.65
N THR A 158 -2.60 -7.44 -1.45
CA THR A 158 -2.75 -7.80 -2.87
C THR A 158 -3.54 -9.10 -3.08
N SER A 159 -3.62 -9.98 -2.08
CA SER A 159 -4.37 -11.23 -2.13
C SER A 159 -5.87 -11.07 -2.45
N VAL A 160 -6.44 -9.90 -2.24
CA VAL A 160 -7.85 -9.62 -2.56
C VAL A 160 -8.07 -9.23 -4.02
N PHE A 161 -7.02 -9.05 -4.84
CA PHE A 161 -7.12 -8.68 -6.25
C PHE A 161 -7.85 -9.72 -7.09
N SER A 162 -7.82 -10.99 -6.68
CA SER A 162 -8.59 -12.06 -7.30
C SER A 162 -10.09 -11.75 -7.38
N ALA A 163 -10.61 -10.87 -6.51
CA ALA A 163 -12.01 -10.49 -6.48
C ALA A 163 -12.43 -9.52 -7.60
N ILE A 164 -11.46 -8.86 -8.25
CA ILE A 164 -11.66 -7.98 -9.41
C ILE A 164 -11.12 -8.61 -10.70
N SER A 165 -11.10 -9.96 -10.77
CA SER A 165 -10.65 -10.74 -11.93
C SER A 165 -9.19 -10.49 -12.35
N LEU A 166 -8.35 -10.06 -11.44
CA LEU A 166 -6.92 -9.90 -11.68
C LEU A 166 -6.25 -11.25 -11.47
N MET A 167 -5.46 -11.72 -12.44
CA MET A 167 -4.82 -13.04 -12.43
C MET A 167 -3.58 -13.05 -11.53
N ASP A 168 -3.76 -12.67 -10.27
CA ASP A 168 -2.75 -12.68 -9.22
C ASP A 168 -2.48 -14.09 -8.67
N LEU A 169 -1.61 -14.20 -7.66
CA LEU A 169 -1.31 -15.46 -6.99
C LEU A 169 -2.55 -16.16 -6.42
N MET A 170 -3.44 -15.40 -5.78
CA MET A 170 -4.66 -15.95 -5.19
C MET A 170 -5.65 -16.42 -6.26
N PHE A 171 -5.79 -15.65 -7.36
CA PHE A 171 -6.62 -16.04 -8.50
C PHE A 171 -6.13 -17.35 -9.10
N THR A 172 -4.81 -17.46 -9.36
CA THR A 172 -4.18 -18.67 -9.91
C THR A 172 -4.43 -19.89 -9.02
N ALA A 173 -4.28 -19.74 -7.71
CA ALA A 173 -4.57 -20.83 -6.77
C ALA A 173 -6.04 -21.28 -6.84
N LYS A 174 -6.98 -20.34 -6.80
CA LYS A 174 -8.42 -20.61 -6.87
C LYS A 174 -8.81 -21.30 -8.19
N ASP A 175 -8.26 -20.81 -9.29
CA ASP A 175 -8.51 -21.37 -10.64
C ASP A 175 -8.06 -22.82 -10.74
N LEU A 176 -6.84 -23.14 -10.30
CA LEU A 176 -6.32 -24.49 -10.28
C LEU A 176 -7.07 -25.42 -9.34
N ILE A 177 -7.54 -24.92 -8.18
CA ILE A 177 -8.39 -25.67 -7.27
C ILE A 177 -9.73 -25.98 -7.95
N GLY A 178 -10.34 -25.01 -8.61
CA GLY A 178 -11.62 -25.18 -9.30
C GLY A 178 -11.54 -26.14 -10.48
N LEU A 179 -10.47 -26.09 -11.26
CA LEU A 179 -10.30 -26.92 -12.46
C LEU A 179 -9.86 -28.37 -12.16
N TYR A 180 -8.97 -28.55 -11.18
CA TYR A 180 -8.30 -29.85 -10.98
C TYR A 180 -8.56 -30.48 -9.63
N TYR A 181 -9.28 -29.82 -8.73
CA TYR A 181 -9.55 -30.26 -7.35
C TYR A 181 -8.28 -30.60 -6.55
N LYS A 182 -7.14 -29.94 -6.91
CA LYS A 182 -5.83 -30.12 -6.27
C LYS A 182 -5.57 -29.03 -5.23
N THR A 183 -6.39 -29.03 -4.18
CA THR A 183 -6.35 -27.99 -3.14
C THR A 183 -5.01 -27.93 -2.41
N THR A 184 -4.49 -29.09 -1.97
CA THR A 184 -3.25 -29.15 -1.17
C THR A 184 -2.05 -28.62 -1.96
N GLU A 185 -1.88 -29.05 -3.21
CA GLU A 185 -0.78 -28.65 -4.06
C GLU A 185 -0.86 -27.16 -4.43
N SER A 186 -2.06 -26.68 -4.76
CA SER A 186 -2.27 -25.28 -5.12
C SER A 186 -2.06 -24.34 -3.93
N LEU A 187 -2.56 -24.68 -2.75
CA LEU A 187 -2.32 -23.89 -1.54
C LEU A 187 -0.86 -23.96 -1.08
N PHE A 188 -0.18 -25.11 -1.27
CA PHE A 188 1.24 -25.21 -0.97
C PHE A 188 2.05 -24.21 -1.80
N LEU A 189 1.84 -24.17 -3.13
CA LEU A 189 2.50 -23.19 -4.00
C LEU A 189 2.14 -21.75 -3.58
N LEU A 190 0.88 -21.47 -3.32
CA LEU A 190 0.43 -20.14 -2.88
C LEU A 190 1.20 -19.66 -1.63
N VAL A 191 1.28 -20.52 -0.61
CA VAL A 191 1.98 -20.21 0.65
C VAL A 191 3.46 -19.98 0.40
N VAL A 192 4.11 -20.83 -0.41
CA VAL A 192 5.53 -20.68 -0.74
C VAL A 192 5.80 -19.33 -1.40
N PHE A 193 4.98 -18.92 -2.38
CA PHE A 193 5.15 -17.64 -3.08
C PHE A 193 4.83 -16.40 -2.22
N TYR A 194 4.02 -16.53 -1.16
CA TYR A 194 3.79 -15.42 -0.20
C TYR A 194 4.83 -15.38 0.94
N LEU A 195 5.61 -16.45 1.14
CA LEU A 195 6.68 -16.50 2.14
C LEU A 195 8.03 -15.98 1.62
N ILE A 196 8.22 -15.97 0.29
CA ILE A 196 9.42 -15.46 -0.38
C ILE A 196 9.34 -13.95 -0.58
#